data_56a2a19e2d407502aa872e6f16ba9f98
#
_entry.id   56a2a19e2d407502aa872e6f16ba9f98
#
_cell.length_a   1.000
_cell.length_b   1.000
_cell.length_c   1.000
_cell.angle_alpha   90.00
_cell.angle_beta   90.00
_cell.angle_gamma   90.00
#
_symmetry.space_group_name_H-M   'P 1'
#
loop_
_entity.id
_entity.type
_entity.pdbx_description
1 polymer ?
#
loop_
_entity_poly.entity_id
_entity_poly.type
_entity_poly.pdbx_seq_one_letter_code
_entity_poly.pdbx_strand_id
1 'polypeptide(L)'
;MQVFGIFFDTFVVSTLTAFVILLSPSLSLNIKDLNGIELTRYAFIYHLDKLGGLILTISIILFAFSTIIGGYYYGEVALKYITKKENTLLLKIITIIIILISTIISPTIIWNSIDKFIVVLALINTYAIILLRNDAINEEI
;
A
#
# COMPACT_ATOMS: atom_id res chain seq x y z
N MET A 1 1.11 -17.76 -10.18
CA MET A 1 0.11 -16.72 -10.44
C MET A 1 0.33 -15.42 -9.67
N GLN A 2 0.68 -15.44 -8.38
CA GLN A 2 0.90 -14.20 -7.57
C GLN A 2 2.03 -13.31 -8.12
N VAL A 3 3.15 -13.88 -8.57
CA VAL A 3 4.29 -13.12 -9.13
C VAL A 3 3.89 -12.31 -10.35
N PHE A 4 3.07 -12.89 -11.24
CA PHE A 4 2.54 -12.19 -12.42
C PHE A 4 1.62 -11.03 -12.04
N GLY A 5 0.77 -11.22 -11.02
CA GLY A 5 -0.10 -10.16 -10.51
C GLY A 5 0.70 -8.98 -9.96
N ILE A 6 1.70 -9.25 -9.13
CA ILE A 6 2.57 -8.23 -8.54
C ILE A 6 3.36 -7.48 -9.63
N PHE A 7 3.91 -8.20 -10.60
CA PHE A 7 4.63 -7.57 -11.72
C PHE A 7 3.72 -6.67 -12.54
N PHE A 8 2.52 -7.12 -12.88
CA PHE A 8 1.56 -6.34 -13.65
C PHE A 8 1.11 -5.10 -12.89
N ASP A 9 0.75 -5.25 -11.61
CA ASP A 9 0.31 -4.14 -10.76
C ASP A 9 1.44 -3.10 -10.57
N THR A 10 2.62 -3.56 -10.20
CA THR A 10 3.74 -2.66 -9.92
C THR A 10 4.28 -1.99 -11.18
N PHE A 11 4.42 -2.72 -12.29
CA PHE A 11 5.05 -2.17 -13.48
C PHE A 11 4.05 -1.47 -14.39
N VAL A 12 2.94 -2.13 -14.74
CA VAL A 12 1.98 -1.58 -15.72
C VAL A 12 1.13 -0.49 -15.09
N VAL A 13 0.50 -0.76 -13.96
CA VAL A 13 -0.43 0.20 -13.33
C VAL A 13 0.32 1.44 -12.83
N SER A 14 1.47 1.27 -12.17
CA SER A 14 2.27 2.42 -11.70
C SER A 14 2.81 3.25 -12.86
N THR A 15 3.24 2.62 -13.94
CA THR A 15 3.72 3.33 -15.15
C THR A 15 2.59 4.11 -15.82
N LEU A 16 1.40 3.51 -15.96
CA LEU A 16 0.23 4.20 -16.52
C LEU A 16 -0.18 5.42 -15.67
N THR A 17 -0.17 5.27 -14.35
CA THR A 17 -0.45 6.39 -13.44
C THR A 17 0.57 7.51 -13.60
N ALA A 18 1.85 7.16 -13.70
CA ALA A 18 2.90 8.14 -13.95
C ALA A 18 2.70 8.87 -15.28
N PHE A 19 2.35 8.18 -16.36
CA PHE A 19 2.05 8.80 -17.64
C PHE A 19 0.86 9.76 -17.57
N VAL A 20 -0.21 9.40 -16.90
CA VAL A 20 -1.38 10.28 -16.73
C VAL A 20 -0.98 11.58 -16.01
N ILE A 21 -0.11 11.51 -15.02
CA ILE A 21 0.39 12.68 -14.29
C ILE A 21 1.32 13.51 -15.20
N LEU A 22 2.27 12.88 -15.88
CA LEU A 22 3.24 13.56 -16.74
C LEU A 22 2.61 14.28 -17.94
N LEU A 23 1.55 13.71 -18.50
CA LEU A 23 0.81 14.29 -19.61
C LEU A 23 -0.15 15.41 -19.17
N SER A 24 -0.36 15.59 -17.88
CA SER A 24 -1.13 16.71 -17.35
C SER A 24 -0.23 17.95 -17.14
N PRO A 25 -0.75 19.18 -17.24
CA PRO A 25 0.02 20.39 -17.00
C PRO A 25 0.38 20.63 -15.52
N SER A 26 0.12 19.66 -14.64
CA SER A 26 0.41 19.74 -13.21
C SER A 26 1.88 20.06 -12.90
N LEU A 27 2.81 19.56 -13.72
CA LEU A 27 4.25 19.80 -13.58
C LEU A 27 4.67 21.19 -14.07
N SER A 28 4.00 21.72 -15.11
CA SER A 28 4.32 23.03 -15.73
C SER A 28 3.78 24.22 -14.92
N LEU A 29 2.71 24.02 -14.18
CA LEU A 29 2.03 25.06 -13.40
C LEU A 29 2.68 25.34 -12.04
N ASN A 30 3.85 24.73 -11.73
CA ASN A 30 4.53 24.91 -10.45
C ASN A 30 3.61 24.69 -9.23
N ILE A 31 2.66 23.77 -9.33
CA ILE A 31 1.77 23.40 -8.23
C ILE A 31 2.60 22.59 -7.22
N LYS A 32 3.54 23.28 -6.56
CA LYS A 32 4.50 22.69 -5.62
C LYS A 32 3.85 22.12 -4.37
N ASP A 33 2.59 22.45 -4.14
CA ASP A 33 1.88 22.10 -2.91
C ASP A 33 1.02 20.83 -3.04
N LEU A 34 0.82 20.30 -4.26
CA LEU A 34 0.07 19.06 -4.46
C LEU A 34 0.98 17.84 -4.36
N ASN A 35 0.69 16.97 -3.42
CA ASN A 35 1.42 15.73 -3.19
C ASN A 35 0.54 14.49 -3.37
N GLY A 36 1.14 13.41 -3.86
CA GLY A 36 0.53 12.08 -3.88
C GLY A 36 -0.84 12.03 -4.58
N ILE A 37 -1.87 11.73 -3.83
CA ILE A 37 -3.25 11.55 -4.29
C ILE A 37 -3.84 12.81 -4.93
N GLU A 38 -3.51 13.99 -4.41
CA GLU A 38 -4.04 15.26 -4.95
C GLU A 38 -3.52 15.53 -6.35
N LEU A 39 -2.25 15.24 -6.59
CA LEU A 39 -1.63 15.36 -7.91
C LEU A 39 -2.28 14.40 -8.92
N THR A 40 -2.48 13.15 -8.51
CA THR A 40 -3.16 12.14 -9.33
C THR A 40 -4.60 12.57 -9.64
N ARG A 41 -5.33 13.08 -8.64
CA ARG A 41 -6.70 13.56 -8.82
C ARG A 41 -6.78 14.72 -9.80
N TYR A 42 -5.84 15.66 -9.70
CA TYR A 42 -5.77 16.77 -10.66
C TYR A 42 -5.57 16.25 -12.10
N ALA A 43 -4.64 15.32 -12.29
CA ALA A 43 -4.36 14.75 -13.61
C ALA A 43 -5.57 14.00 -14.19
N PHE A 44 -6.27 13.20 -13.36
CA PHE A 44 -7.49 12.51 -13.80
C PHE A 44 -8.63 13.49 -14.15
N ILE A 45 -8.81 14.55 -13.37
CA ILE A 45 -9.81 15.59 -13.68
C ILE A 45 -9.44 16.33 -14.97
N TYR A 46 -8.16 16.60 -15.20
CA TYR A 46 -7.71 17.25 -16.42
C TYR A 46 -8.04 16.45 -17.69
N HIS A 47 -7.85 15.12 -17.65
CA HIS A 47 -8.08 14.27 -18.82
C HIS A 47 -9.53 13.80 -18.99
N LEU A 48 -10.28 13.64 -17.91
CA LEU A 48 -11.62 13.01 -17.90
C LEU A 48 -12.69 13.88 -17.22
N ASP A 49 -12.42 15.15 -16.97
CA ASP A 49 -13.31 16.07 -16.28
C ASP A 49 -13.83 15.51 -14.94
N LYS A 50 -15.07 15.80 -14.61
CA LYS A 50 -15.73 15.37 -13.37
C LYS A 50 -15.77 13.84 -13.20
N LEU A 51 -15.86 13.11 -14.31
CA LEU A 51 -15.87 11.64 -14.29
C LEU A 51 -14.53 11.08 -13.78
N GLY A 52 -13.42 11.67 -14.20
CA GLY A 52 -12.09 11.26 -13.71
C GLY A 52 -11.95 11.40 -12.21
N GLY A 53 -12.40 12.52 -11.65
CA GLY A 53 -12.38 12.71 -10.20
C GLY A 53 -13.27 11.72 -9.44
N LEU A 54 -14.44 11.39 -9.97
CA LEU A 54 -15.37 10.44 -9.37
C LEU A 54 -14.82 9.00 -9.40
N ILE A 55 -14.33 8.56 -10.57
CA ILE A 55 -13.72 7.23 -10.73
C ILE A 55 -12.54 7.06 -9.78
N LEU A 56 -11.64 8.05 -9.74
CA LEU A 56 -10.48 7.99 -8.84
C LEU A 56 -10.91 7.94 -7.37
N THR A 57 -11.89 8.74 -6.96
CA THR A 57 -12.38 8.75 -5.57
C THR A 57 -12.94 7.38 -5.17
N ILE A 58 -13.77 6.78 -6.01
CA ILE A 58 -14.32 5.44 -5.76
C ILE A 58 -13.19 4.41 -5.68
N SER A 59 -12.23 4.47 -6.62
CA SER A 59 -11.08 3.56 -6.65
C SER A 59 -10.24 3.67 -5.38
N ILE A 60 -9.99 4.87 -4.88
CA ILE A 60 -9.23 5.09 -3.65
C ILE A 60 -9.96 4.49 -2.44
N ILE A 61 -11.28 4.69 -2.35
CA ILE A 61 -12.09 4.14 -1.24
C ILE A 61 -12.03 2.60 -1.26
N LEU A 62 -12.23 1.98 -2.42
CA LEU A 62 -12.18 0.53 -2.57
C LEU A 62 -10.78 -0.02 -2.26
N PHE A 63 -9.74 0.65 -2.76
CA PHE A 63 -8.36 0.26 -2.51
C PHE A 63 -7.98 0.38 -1.03
N ALA A 64 -8.34 1.48 -0.37
CA ALA A 64 -8.08 1.66 1.05
C ALA A 64 -8.81 0.60 1.91
N PHE A 65 -10.07 0.31 1.58
CA PHE A 65 -10.84 -0.72 2.27
C PHE A 65 -10.21 -2.12 2.11
N SER A 66 -9.85 -2.48 0.87
CA SER A 66 -9.16 -3.75 0.57
C SER A 66 -7.83 -3.87 1.30
N THR A 67 -7.04 -2.79 1.34
CA THR A 67 -5.73 -2.76 2.02
C THR A 67 -5.88 -2.94 3.53
N ILE A 68 -6.87 -2.30 4.15
CA ILE A 68 -7.13 -2.44 5.59
C ILE A 68 -7.50 -3.90 5.91
N ILE A 69 -8.41 -4.51 5.13
CA ILE A 69 -8.82 -5.90 5.33
C ILE A 69 -7.64 -6.85 5.13
N GLY A 70 -6.88 -6.68 4.04
CA GLY A 70 -5.70 -7.50 3.74
C GLY A 70 -4.64 -7.40 4.83
N GLY A 71 -4.30 -6.18 5.26
CA GLY A 71 -3.34 -5.94 6.33
C GLY A 71 -3.76 -6.55 7.66
N TYR A 72 -5.05 -6.41 8.01
CA TYR A 72 -5.61 -7.06 9.21
C TYR A 72 -5.49 -8.59 9.10
N TYR A 73 -5.87 -9.18 7.97
CA TYR A 73 -5.79 -10.63 7.76
C TYR A 73 -4.37 -11.17 7.90
N TYR A 74 -3.37 -10.51 7.31
CA TYR A 74 -1.96 -10.90 7.47
C TYR A 74 -1.51 -10.80 8.92
N GLY A 75 -1.89 -9.73 9.60
CA GLY A 75 -1.60 -9.57 11.04
C GLY A 75 -2.26 -10.67 11.89
N GLU A 76 -3.49 -11.05 11.58
CA GLU A 76 -4.22 -12.10 12.28
C GLU A 76 -3.55 -13.47 12.10
N VAL A 77 -3.18 -13.82 10.88
CA VAL A 77 -2.49 -15.08 10.57
C VAL A 77 -1.14 -15.14 11.30
N ALA A 78 -0.35 -14.07 11.24
CA ALA A 78 0.93 -13.99 11.93
C ALA A 78 0.80 -14.10 13.46
N LEU A 79 -0.19 -13.41 14.04
CA LEU A 79 -0.44 -13.46 15.48
C LEU A 79 -0.85 -14.86 15.93
N LYS A 80 -1.75 -15.53 15.21
CA LYS A 80 -2.18 -16.90 15.49
C LYS A 80 -1.00 -17.89 15.43
N TYR A 81 -0.13 -17.71 14.44
CA TYR A 81 1.07 -18.53 14.30
C TYR A 81 2.01 -18.41 15.49
N ILE A 82 2.27 -17.17 15.95
CA ILE A 82 3.21 -16.90 17.06
C ILE A 82 2.61 -17.30 18.41
N THR A 83 1.34 -16.92 18.65
CA THR A 83 0.72 -17.09 19.99
C THR A 83 0.05 -18.45 20.18
N LYS A 84 -0.21 -19.17 19.08
CA LYS A 84 -1.01 -20.42 19.05
C LYS A 84 -2.41 -20.24 19.70
N LYS A 85 -2.91 -19.01 19.78
CA LYS A 85 -4.22 -18.67 20.31
C LYS A 85 -5.14 -18.18 19.20
N GLU A 86 -6.39 -18.59 19.24
CA GLU A 86 -7.39 -18.13 18.25
C GLU A 86 -7.97 -16.74 18.55
N ASN A 87 -7.77 -16.26 19.78
CA ASN A 87 -8.35 -14.97 20.18
C ASN A 87 -7.52 -13.79 19.67
N THR A 88 -8.04 -13.12 18.67
CA THR A 88 -7.43 -11.94 18.00
C THR A 88 -8.12 -10.62 18.39
N LEU A 89 -8.90 -10.60 19.48
CA LEU A 89 -9.62 -9.41 19.93
C LEU A 89 -8.70 -8.21 20.16
N LEU A 90 -7.54 -8.44 20.76
CA LEU A 90 -6.54 -7.40 21.00
C LEU A 90 -6.06 -6.77 19.68
N LEU A 91 -5.80 -7.58 18.66
CA LEU A 91 -5.38 -7.09 17.34
C LEU A 91 -6.48 -6.24 16.71
N LYS A 92 -7.75 -6.65 16.79
CA LYS A 92 -8.89 -5.87 16.28
C LYS A 92 -8.97 -4.51 16.93
N ILE A 93 -8.87 -4.45 18.26
CA ILE A 93 -8.94 -3.19 19.02
C ILE A 93 -7.77 -2.29 18.62
N ILE A 94 -6.54 -2.81 18.56
CA ILE A 94 -5.37 -2.04 18.16
C ILE A 94 -5.53 -1.50 16.73
N THR A 95 -5.99 -2.32 15.79
CA THR A 95 -6.21 -1.90 14.40
C THR A 95 -7.22 -0.75 14.32
N ILE A 96 -8.34 -0.84 15.02
CA ILE A 96 -9.37 0.22 15.06
C ILE A 96 -8.78 1.51 15.65
N ILE A 97 -8.03 1.41 16.75
CA ILE A 97 -7.39 2.57 17.38
C ILE A 97 -6.40 3.24 16.42
N ILE A 98 -5.56 2.45 15.74
CA ILE A 98 -4.60 2.98 14.76
C ILE A 98 -5.32 3.69 13.61
N ILE A 99 -6.40 3.12 13.08
CA ILE A 99 -7.20 3.75 12.02
C ILE A 99 -7.76 5.09 12.50
N LEU A 100 -8.33 5.15 13.70
CA LEU A 100 -8.88 6.40 14.26
C LEU A 100 -7.77 7.45 14.47
N ILE A 101 -6.64 7.06 15.01
CA ILE A 101 -5.50 7.98 15.23
C ILE A 101 -4.94 8.49 13.88
N SER A 102 -4.89 7.64 12.86
CA SER A 102 -4.37 8.01 11.53
C SER A 102 -5.19 9.10 10.84
N THR A 103 -6.45 9.29 11.21
CA THR A 103 -7.28 10.38 10.65
C THR A 103 -6.88 11.77 11.16
N ILE A 104 -6.16 11.84 12.27
CA ILE A 104 -5.75 13.11 12.93
C ILE A 104 -4.30 13.48 12.56
N ILE A 105 -3.49 12.48 12.22
CA ILE A 105 -2.07 12.67 11.92
C ILE A 105 -1.89 13.13 10.47
N SER A 106 -0.94 14.05 10.24
CA SER A 106 -0.68 14.51 8.88
C SER A 106 -0.16 13.38 7.98
N PRO A 107 -0.59 13.32 6.70
CA PRO A 107 -0.16 12.29 5.77
C PRO A 107 1.36 12.16 5.63
N THR A 108 2.09 13.27 5.69
CA THR A 108 3.55 13.29 5.57
C THR A 108 4.25 12.50 6.68
N ILE A 109 3.76 12.62 7.92
CA ILE A 109 4.32 11.88 9.06
C ILE A 109 4.05 10.38 8.89
N ILE A 110 2.87 10.02 8.42
CA ILE A 110 2.48 8.63 8.18
C ILE A 110 3.39 8.02 7.10
N TRP A 111 3.56 8.69 5.97
CA TRP A 111 4.41 8.21 4.87
C TRP A 111 5.86 8.03 5.32
N ASN A 112 6.46 9.01 5.98
CA ASN A 112 7.82 8.92 6.50
C ASN A 112 8.02 7.77 7.50
N SER A 113 6.98 7.44 8.26
CA SER A 113 7.02 6.33 9.20
C SER A 113 6.92 4.98 8.49
N ILE A 114 6.00 4.85 7.52
CA ILE A 114 5.81 3.64 6.72
C ILE A 114 7.09 3.28 5.97
N ASP A 115 7.74 4.25 5.32
CA ASP A 115 8.98 4.02 4.56
C ASP A 115 10.07 3.41 5.45
N LYS A 116 10.23 3.90 6.67
CA LYS A 116 11.20 3.34 7.62
C LYS A 116 10.88 1.90 8.01
N PHE A 117 9.60 1.60 8.28
CA PHE A 117 9.17 0.25 8.62
C PHE A 117 9.33 -0.71 7.45
N ILE A 118 9.03 -0.29 6.22
CA ILE A 118 9.19 -1.11 5.01
C ILE A 118 10.66 -1.50 4.82
N VAL A 119 11.60 -0.58 5.01
CA VAL A 119 13.04 -0.87 4.90
C VAL A 119 13.46 -1.94 5.91
N VAL A 120 13.05 -1.79 7.18
CA VAL A 120 13.37 -2.77 8.23
C VAL A 120 12.77 -4.14 7.90
N LEU A 121 11.50 -4.17 7.50
CA LEU A 121 10.82 -5.42 7.11
C LEU A 121 11.49 -6.09 5.91
N ALA A 122 11.89 -5.32 4.90
CA ALA A 122 12.60 -5.84 3.73
C ALA A 122 13.93 -6.46 4.09
N LEU A 123 14.70 -5.84 4.99
CA LEU A 123 15.98 -6.39 5.48
C LEU A 123 15.79 -7.70 6.24
N ILE A 124 14.81 -7.74 7.16
CA ILE A 124 14.50 -8.96 7.93
C ILE A 124 14.05 -10.08 7.00
N ASN A 125 13.15 -9.77 6.05
CA ASN A 125 12.61 -10.76 5.11
C ASN A 125 13.71 -11.30 4.18
N THR A 126 14.57 -10.42 3.64
CA THR A 126 15.70 -10.83 2.80
C THR A 126 16.67 -11.72 3.58
N TYR A 127 16.98 -11.38 4.84
CA TYR A 127 17.82 -12.20 5.70
C TYR A 127 17.20 -13.58 5.94
N ALA A 128 15.90 -13.64 6.25
CA ALA A 128 15.19 -14.90 6.44
C ALA A 128 15.21 -15.78 5.18
N ILE A 129 14.99 -15.19 4.00
CA ILE A 129 15.04 -15.92 2.71
C ILE A 129 16.44 -16.50 2.46
N ILE A 130 17.50 -15.75 2.75
CA ILE A 130 18.88 -16.24 2.60
C ILE A 130 19.16 -17.42 3.54
N LEU A 131 18.70 -17.34 4.78
CA LEU A 131 18.89 -18.43 5.76
C LEU A 131 18.13 -19.69 5.39
N LEU A 132 16.88 -19.56 4.95
CA LEU A 132 15.99 -20.68 4.65
C LEU A 132 16.15 -21.21 3.22
N ARG A 133 17.04 -20.62 2.41
CA ARG A 133 17.23 -21.01 1.01
C ARG A 133 17.51 -22.50 0.84
N ASN A 134 18.38 -23.07 1.67
CA ASN A 134 18.77 -24.48 1.55
C ASN A 134 17.62 -25.42 1.92
N ASP A 135 16.79 -25.05 2.90
CA ASP A 135 15.65 -25.85 3.31
C ASP A 135 14.57 -25.84 2.23
N ALA A 136 14.29 -24.66 1.63
CA ALA A 136 13.34 -24.54 0.52
C ALA A 136 13.75 -25.34 -0.73
N ILE A 137 15.04 -25.45 -1.04
CA ILE A 137 15.52 -26.23 -2.18
C ILE A 137 15.41 -27.74 -1.91
N ASN A 138 15.61 -28.16 -0.66
CA ASN A 138 15.56 -29.56 -0.28
C ASN A 138 14.13 -30.12 -0.14
N GLU A 139 13.12 -29.28 0.05
CA GLU A 139 11.71 -29.70 0.10
C GLU A 139 11.07 -29.89 -1.29
N GLU A 140 11.69 -29.39 -2.37
CA GLU A 140 11.20 -29.57 -3.74
C GLU A 140 11.72 -30.84 -4.45
N ILE A 141 12.55 -31.66 -3.78
CA ILE A 141 13.08 -32.94 -4.27
C ILE A 141 12.40 -34.11 -3.53
#